data_ee443ab2c33908c5174b50c297b9daab
#
_entry.id   ee443ab2c33908c5174b50c297b9daab
#
_cell.length_a   1.000
_cell.length_b   1.000
_cell.length_c   1.000
_cell.angle_alpha   90.00
_cell.angle_beta   90.00
_cell.angle_gamma   90.00
#
_symmetry.space_group_name_H-M   'P 1'
#
loop_
_entity.id
_entity.type
_entity.pdbx_description
1 polymer ?
#
loop_
_entity_poly.entity_id
_entity_poly.type
_entity_poly.pdbx_seq_one_letter_code
_entity_poly.pdbx_strand_id
1 'polypeptide(L)'
;MITGSEVARDAAAARQRVLDVYRTHVSAGLACLAGLMHAGVEARSSGAYVWDEAGERYLNCGGYGVFILGHCHPRVVNAVVDQVRSHPLTTQLLLNRGLAEAAEALARVAPEGLDHVYFGVSGADAVETALKLARLNGRTRVIAMDNGYHGMTLGALSVTGRAAYRDPFQPLPGPVEFVPFGDVAALTTALEGGPTACVLLEPVQAEAGVVVPPAGYLKSVERACRGHNAFLVLDEIQTGLGRLGAWWGAGLEDVVPDLLLAGKSLSGGVVPVSAVVGTKAAFDQLSRNPLIHSATFAGAPIAMAAARAAIEAIEDEDIITRARVLGAKLHGVVETAVHDACPSLVREVRASGLLVGIEWEADFLALDFLMEMLDRRVILSHSMNAPRVTRFTPPAVLSDGDLDVIAAAARASGAAMAAR
;
A
#
# COMPACT_ATOMS: atom_id res chain seq x y z
N MET A 1 -10.70 34.88 26.90
CA MET A 1 -11.13 34.06 25.77
C MET A 1 -10.22 34.43 24.61
N ILE A 2 -9.42 33.45 24.13
CA ILE A 2 -8.56 33.62 22.95
C ILE A 2 -9.50 33.78 21.78
N THR A 3 -9.33 34.82 20.96
CA THR A 3 -10.18 35.03 19.77
C THR A 3 -9.80 34.08 18.65
N GLY A 4 -10.75 33.72 17.75
CA GLY A 4 -10.47 32.86 16.61
C GLY A 4 -9.33 33.40 15.71
N SER A 5 -9.11 34.71 15.69
CA SER A 5 -8.01 35.34 14.96
C SER A 5 -6.63 35.15 15.62
N GLU A 6 -6.56 35.01 16.93
CA GLU A 6 -5.32 34.68 17.65
C GLU A 6 -4.92 33.23 17.44
N VAL A 7 -5.88 32.31 17.52
CA VAL A 7 -5.63 30.87 17.22
C VAL A 7 -5.12 30.66 15.78
N ALA A 8 -5.73 31.33 14.80
CA ALA A 8 -5.29 31.24 13.41
C ALA A 8 -3.88 31.82 13.17
N ARG A 9 -3.52 32.91 13.87
CA ARG A 9 -2.16 33.48 13.78
C ARG A 9 -1.12 32.58 14.43
N ASP A 10 -1.43 31.97 15.55
CA ASP A 10 -0.53 31.05 16.25
C ASP A 10 -0.32 29.78 15.43
N ALA A 11 -1.36 29.23 14.81
CA ALA A 11 -1.27 28.08 13.90
C ALA A 11 -0.42 28.39 12.64
N ALA A 12 -0.59 29.58 12.04
CA ALA A 12 0.22 30.01 10.91
C ALA A 12 1.71 30.16 11.27
N ALA A 13 2.01 30.75 12.43
CA ALA A 13 3.38 30.88 12.94
C ALA A 13 4.00 29.51 13.28
N ALA A 14 3.22 28.59 13.87
CA ALA A 14 3.65 27.23 14.14
C ALA A 14 3.96 26.47 12.84
N ARG A 15 3.07 26.56 11.85
CA ARG A 15 3.28 25.97 10.50
C ARG A 15 4.56 26.51 9.85
N GLN A 16 4.80 27.83 9.91
CA GLN A 16 6.01 28.41 9.31
C GLN A 16 7.28 27.86 9.98
N ARG A 17 7.30 27.74 11.30
CA ARG A 17 8.43 27.10 12.03
C ARG A 17 8.66 25.67 11.59
N VAL A 18 7.60 24.85 11.42
CA VAL A 18 7.72 23.48 10.93
C VAL A 18 8.32 23.47 9.51
N LEU A 19 7.85 24.32 8.61
CA LEU A 19 8.40 24.44 7.25
C LEU A 19 9.89 24.84 7.26
N ASP A 20 10.31 25.73 8.15
CA ASP A 20 11.72 26.15 8.25
C ASP A 20 12.61 25.00 8.78
N VAL A 21 12.12 24.23 9.74
CA VAL A 21 12.80 23.02 10.22
C VAL A 21 12.88 21.96 9.12
N TYR A 22 11.78 21.73 8.37
CA TYR A 22 11.78 20.81 7.23
C TYR A 22 12.80 21.23 6.17
N ARG A 23 12.85 22.52 5.82
CA ARG A 23 13.78 23.06 4.83
C ARG A 23 15.24 22.86 5.23
N THR A 24 15.54 22.97 6.53
CA THR A 24 16.92 22.92 7.05
C THR A 24 17.36 21.51 7.40
N HIS A 25 16.46 20.67 7.98
CA HIS A 25 16.87 19.40 8.61
C HIS A 25 16.22 18.16 8.01
N VAL A 26 15.20 18.31 7.13
CA VAL A 26 14.50 17.17 6.50
C VAL A 26 14.71 17.19 4.99
N SER A 27 14.05 18.10 4.28
CA SER A 27 14.13 18.25 2.83
C SER A 27 13.59 19.61 2.40
N ALA A 28 14.41 20.39 1.70
CA ALA A 28 13.97 21.66 1.11
C ALA A 28 12.87 21.44 0.06
N GLY A 29 12.93 20.34 -0.71
CA GLY A 29 11.91 19.97 -1.68
C GLY A 29 10.55 19.66 -1.05
N LEU A 30 10.53 18.89 0.05
CA LEU A 30 9.29 18.62 0.79
C LEU A 30 8.70 19.89 1.41
N ALA A 31 9.54 20.78 1.96
CA ALA A 31 9.08 22.07 2.49
C ALA A 31 8.47 22.97 1.39
N CYS A 32 9.07 22.97 0.19
CA CYS A 32 8.53 23.67 -0.96
C CYS A 32 7.18 23.12 -1.38
N LEU A 33 7.06 21.80 -1.54
CA LEU A 33 5.82 21.12 -1.92
C LEU A 33 4.70 21.39 -0.91
N ALA A 34 4.98 21.22 0.40
CA ALA A 34 4.01 21.51 1.46
C ALA A 34 3.59 22.99 1.48
N GLY A 35 4.51 23.89 1.13
CA GLY A 35 4.23 25.32 0.96
C GLY A 35 3.24 25.58 -0.19
N LEU A 36 3.48 24.98 -1.35
CA LEU A 36 2.64 25.12 -2.54
C LEU A 36 1.23 24.53 -2.33
N MET A 37 1.15 23.40 -1.65
CA MET A 37 -0.13 22.74 -1.34
C MET A 37 -0.89 23.40 -0.19
N HIS A 38 -0.37 24.44 0.42
CA HIS A 38 -0.93 25.05 1.64
C HIS A 38 -1.23 24.03 2.77
N ALA A 39 -0.48 22.91 2.77
CA ALA A 39 -0.70 21.81 3.71
C ALA A 39 -0.59 22.28 5.16
N GLY A 40 -1.56 21.91 5.99
CA GLY A 40 -1.54 22.10 7.44
C GLY A 40 -0.49 21.21 8.12
N VAL A 41 -0.32 21.38 9.42
CA VAL A 41 0.46 20.47 10.27
C VAL A 41 -0.49 19.46 10.89
N GLU A 42 -0.30 18.18 10.56
CA GLU A 42 -1.15 17.11 11.06
C GLU A 42 -0.99 16.94 12.57
N ALA A 43 -2.11 16.94 13.32
CA ALA A 43 -2.11 16.95 14.78
C ALA A 43 -2.75 15.69 15.38
N ARG A 44 -3.84 15.19 14.79
CA ARG A 44 -4.54 13.99 15.27
C ARG A 44 -5.33 13.34 14.15
N SER A 45 -5.66 12.07 14.34
CA SER A 45 -6.49 11.32 13.39
C SER A 45 -7.42 10.35 14.12
N SER A 46 -8.57 10.03 13.51
CA SER A 46 -9.51 9.01 14.00
C SER A 46 -10.47 8.59 12.91
N GLY A 47 -10.73 7.30 12.74
CA GLY A 47 -11.62 6.78 11.71
C GLY A 47 -11.17 7.20 10.32
N ALA A 48 -12.04 7.82 9.55
CA ALA A 48 -11.74 8.31 8.21
C ALA A 48 -11.12 9.73 8.18
N TYR A 49 -10.87 10.34 9.33
CA TYR A 49 -10.53 11.75 9.40
C TYR A 49 -9.18 12.05 10.02
N VAL A 50 -8.58 13.13 9.54
CA VAL A 50 -7.35 13.75 10.07
C VAL A 50 -7.66 15.21 10.43
N TRP A 51 -7.04 15.75 11.47
CA TRP A 51 -7.13 17.15 11.85
C TRP A 51 -5.74 17.77 11.92
N ASP A 52 -5.65 18.99 11.45
CA ASP A 52 -4.43 19.79 11.60
C ASP A 52 -4.40 20.57 12.93
N GLU A 53 -3.28 21.26 13.21
CA GLU A 53 -3.10 22.09 14.41
C GLU A 53 -4.05 23.30 14.45
N ALA A 54 -4.60 23.73 13.31
CA ALA A 54 -5.62 24.77 13.25
C ALA A 54 -7.03 24.24 13.59
N GLY A 55 -7.17 22.91 13.76
CA GLY A 55 -8.44 22.24 14.04
C GLY A 55 -9.27 21.94 12.79
N GLU A 56 -8.74 22.21 11.60
CA GLU A 56 -9.39 21.87 10.35
C GLU A 56 -9.44 20.35 10.14
N ARG A 57 -10.61 19.85 9.76
CA ARG A 57 -10.85 18.42 9.57
C ARG A 57 -10.80 18.03 8.10
N TYR A 58 -10.04 17.00 7.77
CA TYR A 58 -9.89 16.45 6.44
C TYR A 58 -10.40 15.01 6.38
N LEU A 59 -11.17 14.68 5.35
CA LEU A 59 -11.54 13.30 5.02
C LEU A 59 -10.36 12.64 4.31
N ASN A 60 -9.80 11.59 4.88
CA ASN A 60 -8.64 10.92 4.31
C ASN A 60 -9.05 9.80 3.34
N CYS A 61 -8.92 10.07 2.05
CA CYS A 61 -9.04 9.09 0.97
C CYS A 61 -7.69 8.76 0.33
N GLY A 62 -6.58 9.10 1.02
CA GLY A 62 -5.20 8.86 0.60
C GLY A 62 -4.46 7.90 1.53
N GLY A 63 -3.27 8.31 2.02
CA GLY A 63 -2.48 7.55 3.00
C GLY A 63 -1.89 6.25 2.46
N TYR A 64 -1.68 6.16 1.16
CA TYR A 64 -1.04 5.03 0.47
C TYR A 64 -1.69 3.65 0.75
N GLY A 65 -2.97 3.64 1.12
CA GLY A 65 -3.73 2.41 1.37
C GLY A 65 -3.45 1.72 2.72
N VAL A 66 -2.81 2.42 3.67
CA VAL A 66 -2.46 1.85 4.98
C VAL A 66 -3.67 1.68 5.90
N PHE A 67 -4.65 2.60 5.86
CA PHE A 67 -5.68 2.76 6.88
C PHE A 67 -6.99 2.04 6.55
N ILE A 68 -6.95 0.73 6.24
CA ILE A 68 -8.19 -0.01 5.90
C ILE A 68 -9.21 0.01 7.06
N LEU A 69 -8.75 -0.09 8.31
CA LEU A 69 -9.55 -0.02 9.53
C LEU A 69 -9.87 1.43 9.98
N GLY A 70 -9.42 2.43 9.22
CA GLY A 70 -9.39 3.82 9.68
C GLY A 70 -8.20 4.12 10.57
N HIS A 71 -8.04 5.39 10.89
CA HIS A 71 -7.00 5.87 11.80
C HIS A 71 -7.30 5.50 13.24
N CYS A 72 -6.25 5.15 13.99
CA CYS A 72 -6.30 4.92 15.43
C CYS A 72 -7.41 3.93 15.84
N HIS A 73 -7.54 2.81 15.12
CA HIS A 73 -8.55 1.80 15.44
C HIS A 73 -8.41 1.34 16.91
N PRO A 74 -9.48 1.44 17.74
CA PRO A 74 -9.35 1.28 19.20
C PRO A 74 -8.76 -0.07 19.63
N ARG A 75 -9.16 -1.18 18.98
CA ARG A 75 -8.65 -2.51 19.28
C ARG A 75 -7.14 -2.61 19.04
N VAL A 76 -6.67 -2.06 17.92
CA VAL A 76 -5.24 -2.09 17.55
C VAL A 76 -4.42 -1.19 18.48
N VAL A 77 -4.90 0.04 18.72
CA VAL A 77 -4.23 0.99 19.64
C VAL A 77 -4.11 0.41 21.04
N ASN A 78 -5.20 -0.17 21.60
CA ASN A 78 -5.18 -0.74 22.93
C ASN A 78 -4.21 -1.92 23.02
N ALA A 79 -4.20 -2.83 22.03
CA ALA A 79 -3.27 -3.95 21.99
C ALA A 79 -1.80 -3.48 21.97
N VAL A 80 -1.49 -2.44 21.21
CA VAL A 80 -0.14 -1.85 21.18
C VAL A 80 0.22 -1.19 22.50
N VAL A 81 -0.67 -0.40 23.09
CA VAL A 81 -0.44 0.28 24.37
C VAL A 81 -0.18 -0.73 25.49
N ASP A 82 -0.95 -1.80 25.56
CA ASP A 82 -0.77 -2.85 26.57
C ASP A 82 0.54 -3.60 26.35
N GLN A 83 0.89 -3.87 25.10
CA GLN A 83 2.16 -4.50 24.75
C GLN A 83 3.37 -3.62 25.08
N VAL A 84 3.27 -2.29 24.84
CA VAL A 84 4.34 -1.33 25.22
C VAL A 84 4.57 -1.32 26.72
N ARG A 85 3.50 -1.38 27.51
CA ARG A 85 3.59 -1.37 28.98
C ARG A 85 4.19 -2.64 29.57
N SER A 86 4.03 -3.78 28.90
CA SER A 86 4.48 -5.08 29.38
C SER A 86 5.83 -5.49 28.81
N HIS A 87 5.96 -5.52 27.49
CA HIS A 87 7.12 -6.09 26.78
C HIS A 87 7.19 -5.61 25.34
N PRO A 88 7.75 -4.40 25.05
CA PRO A 88 7.73 -3.79 23.72
C PRO A 88 8.65 -4.48 22.70
N LEU A 89 9.83 -4.97 23.15
CA LEU A 89 10.83 -5.62 22.32
C LEU A 89 11.29 -6.93 22.94
N THR A 90 11.69 -7.88 22.10
CA THR A 90 12.21 -9.19 22.54
C THR A 90 13.74 -9.18 22.62
N THR A 91 14.30 -10.05 23.46
CA THR A 91 15.74 -10.36 23.50
C THR A 91 16.18 -11.24 22.32
N GLN A 92 15.24 -11.81 21.58
CA GLN A 92 15.42 -12.83 20.53
C GLN A 92 16.07 -14.15 21.01
N LEU A 93 16.32 -14.28 22.31
CA LEU A 93 16.83 -15.52 22.95
C LEU A 93 15.71 -16.36 23.54
N LEU A 94 14.66 -15.71 24.02
CA LEU A 94 13.48 -16.39 24.54
C LEU A 94 12.37 -16.43 23.48
N LEU A 95 11.52 -17.44 23.56
CA LEU A 95 10.35 -17.53 22.69
C LEU A 95 9.42 -16.34 22.90
N ASN A 96 8.91 -15.80 21.79
CA ASN A 96 7.96 -14.70 21.78
C ASN A 96 6.56 -15.23 21.46
N ARG A 97 5.68 -15.25 22.47
CA ARG A 97 4.29 -15.70 22.31
C ARG A 97 3.54 -14.87 21.25
N GLY A 98 3.68 -13.54 21.29
CA GLY A 98 3.01 -12.65 20.33
C GLY A 98 3.41 -12.93 18.88
N LEU A 99 4.69 -13.31 18.64
CA LEU A 99 5.16 -13.73 17.32
C LEU A 99 4.42 -14.99 16.83
N ALA A 100 4.28 -16.00 17.70
CA ALA A 100 3.59 -17.24 17.34
C ALA A 100 2.10 -16.98 17.05
N GLU A 101 1.41 -16.22 17.91
CA GLU A 101 -0.01 -15.88 17.74
C GLU A 101 -0.27 -15.01 16.49
N ALA A 102 0.61 -14.06 16.18
CA ALA A 102 0.49 -13.24 14.97
C ALA A 102 0.76 -14.07 13.70
N ALA A 103 1.72 -14.99 13.73
CA ALA A 103 2.00 -15.89 12.63
C ALA A 103 0.82 -16.85 12.36
N GLU A 104 0.24 -17.42 13.39
CA GLU A 104 -0.95 -18.28 13.31
C GLU A 104 -2.15 -17.50 12.73
N ALA A 105 -2.40 -16.28 13.23
CA ALA A 105 -3.48 -15.43 12.73
C ALA A 105 -3.31 -15.07 11.24
N LEU A 106 -2.09 -14.76 10.80
CA LEU A 106 -1.82 -14.44 9.41
C LEU A 106 -1.89 -15.66 8.50
N ALA A 107 -1.33 -16.81 8.92
CA ALA A 107 -1.40 -18.05 8.16
C ALA A 107 -2.85 -18.54 8.00
N ARG A 108 -3.69 -18.36 9.02
CA ARG A 108 -5.13 -18.74 8.97
C ARG A 108 -5.91 -18.02 7.87
N VAL A 109 -5.55 -16.77 7.55
CA VAL A 109 -6.22 -15.97 6.51
C VAL A 109 -5.46 -15.94 5.17
N ALA A 110 -4.29 -16.57 5.11
CA ALA A 110 -3.51 -16.72 3.88
C ALA A 110 -4.12 -17.80 2.95
N PRO A 111 -3.77 -17.81 1.66
CA PRO A 111 -4.10 -18.92 0.77
C PRO A 111 -3.63 -20.28 1.34
N GLU A 112 -4.42 -21.33 1.12
CA GLU A 112 -4.13 -22.68 1.64
C GLU A 112 -2.72 -23.14 1.24
N GLY A 113 -1.98 -23.68 2.20
CA GLY A 113 -0.59 -24.17 2.01
C GLY A 113 0.49 -23.12 2.23
N LEU A 114 0.13 -21.87 2.54
CA LEU A 114 1.05 -20.82 2.96
C LEU A 114 1.10 -20.74 4.49
N ASP A 115 1.87 -21.62 5.12
CA ASP A 115 1.87 -21.83 6.58
C ASP A 115 3.09 -21.21 7.28
N HIS A 116 4.08 -20.72 6.53
CA HIS A 116 5.33 -20.20 7.07
C HIS A 116 5.35 -18.68 6.94
N VAL A 117 5.69 -18.01 8.05
CA VAL A 117 5.66 -16.55 8.14
C VAL A 117 7.00 -16.01 8.62
N TYR A 118 7.52 -15.00 7.93
CA TYR A 118 8.58 -14.14 8.42
C TYR A 118 8.07 -12.70 8.49
N PHE A 119 8.20 -12.04 9.64
CA PHE A 119 7.80 -10.65 9.80
C PHE A 119 8.98 -9.72 9.61
N GLY A 120 8.77 -8.64 8.85
CA GLY A 120 9.68 -7.54 8.64
C GLY A 120 9.10 -6.22 9.15
N VAL A 121 9.80 -5.12 8.88
CA VAL A 121 9.44 -3.78 9.38
C VAL A 121 8.86 -2.86 8.31
N SER A 122 8.97 -3.22 7.04
CA SER A 122 8.43 -2.42 5.91
C SER A 122 8.12 -3.30 4.72
N GLY A 123 7.30 -2.81 3.78
CA GLY A 123 7.04 -3.53 2.54
C GLY A 123 8.31 -3.84 1.75
N ALA A 124 9.25 -2.89 1.68
CA ALA A 124 10.54 -3.11 1.03
C ALA A 124 11.35 -4.24 1.70
N ASP A 125 11.29 -4.36 3.03
CA ASP A 125 11.93 -5.45 3.79
C ASP A 125 11.30 -6.82 3.46
N ALA A 126 9.97 -6.87 3.27
CA ALA A 126 9.31 -8.09 2.80
C ALA A 126 9.77 -8.48 1.38
N VAL A 127 9.93 -7.52 0.48
CA VAL A 127 10.47 -7.76 -0.88
C VAL A 127 11.91 -8.25 -0.82
N GLU A 128 12.78 -7.61 -0.02
CA GLU A 128 14.16 -8.07 0.21
C GLU A 128 14.20 -9.52 0.73
N THR A 129 13.32 -9.84 1.67
CA THR A 129 13.19 -11.20 2.22
C THR A 129 12.76 -12.19 1.14
N ALA A 130 11.76 -11.84 0.31
CA ALA A 130 11.30 -12.70 -0.79
C ALA A 130 12.40 -12.95 -1.84
N LEU A 131 13.15 -11.91 -2.21
CA LEU A 131 14.29 -12.04 -3.13
C LEU A 131 15.39 -12.95 -2.57
N LYS A 132 15.65 -12.88 -1.25
CA LYS A 132 16.59 -13.78 -0.56
C LYS A 132 16.07 -15.21 -0.53
N LEU A 133 14.78 -15.43 -0.20
CA LEU A 133 14.16 -16.76 -0.23
C LEU A 133 14.20 -17.36 -1.63
N ALA A 134 13.90 -16.57 -2.67
CA ALA A 134 13.99 -17.02 -4.05
C ALA A 134 15.42 -17.50 -4.39
N ARG A 135 16.45 -16.73 -4.02
CA ARG A 135 17.86 -17.08 -4.24
C ARG A 135 18.29 -18.32 -3.46
N LEU A 136 17.86 -18.48 -2.20
CA LEU A 136 18.11 -19.69 -1.41
C LEU A 136 17.54 -20.94 -2.08
N ASN A 137 16.44 -20.78 -2.82
CA ASN A 137 15.81 -21.85 -3.59
C ASN A 137 16.31 -21.94 -5.05
N GLY A 138 17.45 -21.33 -5.37
CA GLY A 138 18.10 -21.40 -6.68
C GLY A 138 17.48 -20.52 -7.78
N ARG A 139 16.55 -19.60 -7.45
CA ARG A 139 15.92 -18.66 -8.38
C ARG A 139 16.65 -17.33 -8.32
N THR A 140 17.78 -17.26 -9.02
CA THR A 140 18.67 -16.08 -8.97
C THR A 140 18.27 -14.99 -9.95
N ARG A 141 17.52 -15.33 -11.03
CA ARG A 141 16.94 -14.40 -11.98
C ARG A 141 15.55 -13.97 -11.51
N VAL A 142 15.23 -12.68 -11.65
CA VAL A 142 13.90 -12.16 -11.33
C VAL A 142 13.25 -11.63 -12.60
N ILE A 143 11.98 -11.97 -12.79
CA ILE A 143 11.10 -11.35 -13.79
C ILE A 143 10.09 -10.52 -13.02
N ALA A 144 10.06 -9.21 -13.28
CA ALA A 144 9.15 -8.26 -12.67
C ALA A 144 8.31 -7.55 -13.75
N MET A 145 7.26 -6.84 -13.33
CA MET A 145 6.36 -6.18 -14.28
C MET A 145 6.77 -4.72 -14.50
N ASP A 146 6.65 -4.27 -15.75
CA ASP A 146 6.76 -2.84 -16.06
C ASP A 146 5.78 -2.05 -15.20
N ASN A 147 6.23 -0.88 -14.74
CA ASN A 147 5.50 0.03 -13.83
C ASN A 147 5.13 -0.56 -12.46
N GLY A 148 5.55 -1.78 -12.11
CA GLY A 148 5.37 -2.33 -10.78
C GLY A 148 6.11 -1.51 -9.71
N TYR A 149 5.59 -1.49 -8.49
CA TYR A 149 6.20 -0.78 -7.36
C TYR A 149 6.38 -1.73 -6.16
N HIS A 150 7.64 -1.96 -5.78
CA HIS A 150 7.99 -2.94 -4.75
C HIS A 150 8.82 -2.36 -3.60
N GLY A 151 9.14 -1.06 -3.63
CA GLY A 151 9.89 -0.36 -2.61
C GLY A 151 11.16 0.32 -3.12
N MET A 152 11.90 0.95 -2.19
CA MET A 152 13.03 1.85 -2.50
C MET A 152 14.36 1.44 -1.82
N THR A 153 14.45 0.29 -1.14
CA THR A 153 15.75 -0.30 -0.78
C THR A 153 16.41 -0.85 -2.06
N LEU A 154 17.72 -1.01 -2.10
CA LEU A 154 18.42 -1.34 -3.35
C LEU A 154 17.90 -2.62 -4.02
N GLY A 155 17.60 -3.67 -3.25
CA GLY A 155 17.01 -4.90 -3.79
C GLY A 155 15.57 -4.71 -4.24
N ALA A 156 14.71 -4.08 -3.43
CA ALA A 156 13.33 -3.78 -3.82
C ALA A 156 13.26 -2.80 -5.00
N LEU A 157 14.19 -1.82 -5.05
CA LEU A 157 14.30 -0.88 -6.15
C LEU A 157 14.72 -1.58 -7.45
N SER A 158 15.58 -2.60 -7.37
CA SER A 158 16.01 -3.36 -8.56
C SER A 158 14.86 -4.01 -9.31
N VAL A 159 13.79 -4.38 -8.61
CA VAL A 159 12.58 -5.02 -9.16
C VAL A 159 11.40 -4.06 -9.34
N THR A 160 11.55 -2.79 -8.96
CA THR A 160 10.55 -1.73 -9.21
C THR A 160 10.60 -1.30 -10.68
N GLY A 161 9.45 -1.37 -11.38
CA GLY A 161 9.34 -1.32 -12.84
C GLY A 161 9.54 0.06 -13.50
N ARG A 162 9.97 1.12 -12.77
CA ARG A 162 10.15 2.48 -13.30
C ARG A 162 11.62 2.87 -13.39
N ALA A 163 12.15 2.99 -14.60
CA ALA A 163 13.56 3.31 -14.86
C ALA A 163 14.02 4.61 -14.17
N ALA A 164 13.20 5.65 -14.18
CA ALA A 164 13.51 6.94 -13.56
C ALA A 164 13.85 6.84 -12.05
N TYR A 165 13.37 5.82 -11.34
CA TYR A 165 13.76 5.57 -9.95
C TYR A 165 15.02 4.73 -9.82
N ARG A 166 15.26 3.82 -10.78
CA ARG A 166 16.43 2.91 -10.74
C ARG A 166 17.71 3.54 -11.24
N ASP A 167 17.63 4.37 -12.29
CA ASP A 167 18.80 4.88 -13.01
C ASP A 167 19.78 5.65 -12.13
N PRO A 168 19.34 6.50 -11.19
CA PRO A 168 20.26 7.21 -10.31
C PRO A 168 21.08 6.32 -9.36
N PHE A 169 20.66 5.06 -9.16
CA PHE A 169 21.24 4.15 -8.16
C PHE A 169 21.94 2.93 -8.76
N GLN A 170 22.21 2.96 -10.07
CA GLN A 170 22.95 1.87 -10.74
C GLN A 170 24.41 1.78 -10.26
N PRO A 171 25.00 0.56 -10.12
CA PRO A 171 24.41 -0.75 -10.40
C PRO A 171 23.50 -1.25 -9.27
N LEU A 172 22.35 -1.82 -9.62
CA LEU A 172 21.44 -2.45 -8.69
C LEU A 172 21.59 -3.98 -8.67
N PRO A 173 21.13 -4.68 -7.61
CA PRO A 173 21.13 -6.13 -7.57
C PRO A 173 20.34 -6.74 -8.74
N GLY A 174 20.88 -7.78 -9.36
CA GLY A 174 20.27 -8.44 -10.52
C GLY A 174 20.73 -9.89 -10.68
N PRO A 175 20.40 -10.53 -11.83
CA PRO A 175 19.69 -9.97 -13.00
C PRO A 175 18.18 -9.83 -12.80
N VAL A 176 17.61 -8.75 -13.31
CA VAL A 176 16.16 -8.48 -13.35
C VAL A 176 15.74 -8.19 -14.78
N GLU A 177 14.68 -8.86 -15.23
CA GLU A 177 14.03 -8.66 -16.52
C GLU A 177 12.62 -8.09 -16.30
N PHE A 178 12.21 -7.12 -17.11
CA PHE A 178 10.88 -6.52 -17.02
C PHE A 178 10.04 -6.95 -18.22
N VAL A 179 8.76 -7.27 -17.93
CA VAL A 179 7.77 -7.64 -18.95
C VAL A 179 6.50 -6.80 -18.75
N PRO A 180 5.70 -6.55 -19.82
CA PRO A 180 4.46 -5.81 -19.69
C PRO A 180 3.48 -6.50 -18.74
N PHE A 181 2.89 -5.71 -17.82
CA PHE A 181 1.84 -6.20 -16.94
C PHE A 181 0.58 -6.54 -17.75
N GLY A 182 -0.03 -7.68 -17.49
CA GLY A 182 -1.19 -8.17 -18.24
C GLY A 182 -0.85 -9.02 -19.46
N ASP A 183 0.42 -9.12 -19.86
CA ASP A 183 0.87 -9.89 -21.04
C ASP A 183 1.49 -11.24 -20.60
N VAL A 184 0.68 -12.30 -20.62
CA VAL A 184 1.12 -13.66 -20.29
C VAL A 184 2.08 -14.22 -21.35
N ALA A 185 1.95 -13.80 -22.62
CA ALA A 185 2.82 -14.31 -23.70
C ALA A 185 4.25 -13.76 -23.54
N ALA A 186 4.39 -12.47 -23.22
CA ALA A 186 5.68 -11.89 -22.90
C ALA A 186 6.32 -12.55 -21.67
N LEU A 187 5.54 -12.81 -20.61
CA LEU A 187 6.03 -13.54 -19.45
C LEU A 187 6.51 -14.95 -19.80
N THR A 188 5.73 -15.69 -20.60
CA THR A 188 6.10 -17.05 -21.00
C THR A 188 7.40 -17.06 -21.82
N THR A 189 7.54 -16.13 -22.76
CA THR A 189 8.77 -15.96 -23.55
C THR A 189 9.97 -15.66 -22.63
N ALA A 190 9.79 -14.78 -21.64
CA ALA A 190 10.82 -14.48 -20.68
C ALA A 190 11.19 -15.72 -19.85
N LEU A 191 10.23 -16.54 -19.43
CA LEU A 191 10.47 -17.77 -18.67
C LEU A 191 11.27 -18.80 -19.49
N GLU A 192 10.99 -18.93 -20.78
CA GLU A 192 11.70 -19.82 -21.71
C GLU A 192 13.15 -19.36 -21.98
N GLY A 193 13.40 -18.05 -21.91
CA GLY A 193 14.64 -17.41 -22.31
C GLY A 193 15.84 -17.60 -21.38
N GLY A 194 15.74 -18.40 -20.30
CA GLY A 194 16.86 -18.52 -19.37
C GLY A 194 16.67 -19.49 -18.20
N PRO A 195 17.55 -19.43 -17.18
CA PRO A 195 17.45 -20.29 -16.01
C PRO A 195 16.19 -20.00 -15.21
N THR A 196 15.82 -20.96 -14.33
CA THR A 196 14.67 -20.84 -13.42
C THR A 196 14.63 -19.49 -12.72
N ALA A 197 13.46 -18.86 -12.77
CA ALA A 197 13.26 -17.48 -12.29
C ALA A 197 12.36 -17.41 -11.05
N CYS A 198 12.40 -16.24 -10.43
CA CYS A 198 11.36 -15.74 -9.54
C CYS A 198 10.54 -14.70 -10.30
N VAL A 199 9.23 -14.89 -10.38
CA VAL A 199 8.28 -13.92 -10.95
C VAL A 199 7.67 -13.15 -9.82
N LEU A 200 7.81 -11.83 -9.83
CA LEU A 200 7.28 -10.91 -8.82
C LEU A 200 6.30 -9.94 -9.45
N LEU A 201 5.08 -9.88 -8.95
CA LEU A 201 4.05 -8.95 -9.41
C LEU A 201 3.03 -8.60 -8.33
N GLU A 202 2.33 -7.48 -8.56
CA GLU A 202 1.14 -7.07 -7.79
C GLU A 202 -0.12 -7.67 -8.46
N PRO A 203 -1.17 -8.10 -7.72
CA PRO A 203 -2.44 -8.50 -8.33
C PRO A 203 -3.14 -7.36 -9.10
N VAL A 204 -3.04 -6.15 -8.59
CA VAL A 204 -3.43 -4.88 -9.23
C VAL A 204 -2.28 -3.91 -9.02
N GLN A 205 -1.78 -3.30 -10.07
CA GLN A 205 -0.70 -2.33 -9.95
C GLN A 205 -1.26 -0.99 -9.46
N ALA A 206 -1.19 -0.78 -8.15
CA ALA A 206 -1.75 0.40 -7.53
C ALA A 206 -0.96 1.68 -7.89
N GLU A 207 0.37 1.65 -7.80
CA GLU A 207 1.22 2.81 -8.09
C GLU A 207 1.36 3.12 -9.58
N ALA A 208 1.06 2.16 -10.47
CA ALA A 208 0.91 2.39 -11.90
C ALA A 208 -0.43 3.05 -12.30
N GLY A 209 -1.26 3.41 -11.31
CA GLY A 209 -2.52 4.08 -11.54
C GLY A 209 -3.75 3.17 -11.46
N VAL A 210 -3.76 2.22 -10.55
CA VAL A 210 -4.84 1.23 -10.38
C VAL A 210 -5.06 0.41 -11.66
N VAL A 211 -3.97 -0.13 -12.21
CA VAL A 211 -4.05 -0.96 -13.40
C VAL A 211 -4.56 -2.34 -13.01
N VAL A 212 -5.77 -2.66 -13.43
CA VAL A 212 -6.42 -3.96 -13.23
C VAL A 212 -6.05 -4.85 -14.42
N PRO A 213 -5.50 -6.05 -14.20
CA PRO A 213 -5.13 -6.93 -15.30
C PRO A 213 -6.38 -7.55 -15.97
N PRO A 214 -6.25 -8.10 -17.19
CA PRO A 214 -7.32 -8.88 -17.81
C PRO A 214 -7.76 -10.04 -16.92
N ALA A 215 -9.05 -10.40 -16.97
CA ALA A 215 -9.58 -11.55 -16.23
C ALA A 215 -8.83 -12.83 -16.56
N GLY A 216 -8.51 -13.63 -15.53
CA GLY A 216 -7.74 -14.88 -15.67
C GLY A 216 -6.22 -14.67 -15.83
N TYR A 217 -5.74 -13.43 -15.72
CA TYR A 217 -4.31 -13.13 -15.83
C TYR A 217 -3.49 -13.79 -14.73
N LEU A 218 -3.85 -13.60 -13.47
CA LEU A 218 -3.10 -14.17 -12.33
C LEU A 218 -3.08 -15.70 -12.40
N LYS A 219 -4.19 -16.32 -12.77
CA LYS A 219 -4.26 -17.77 -12.95
C LYS A 219 -3.38 -18.26 -14.11
N SER A 220 -3.26 -17.47 -15.16
CA SER A 220 -2.38 -17.79 -16.30
C SER A 220 -0.90 -17.60 -15.93
N VAL A 221 -0.57 -16.58 -15.14
CA VAL A 221 0.77 -16.38 -14.56
C VAL A 221 1.15 -17.56 -13.67
N GLU A 222 0.26 -18.00 -12.77
CA GLU A 222 0.50 -19.18 -11.92
C GLU A 222 0.83 -20.42 -12.77
N ARG A 223 0.01 -20.69 -13.81
CA ARG A 223 0.25 -21.83 -14.71
C ARG A 223 1.58 -21.73 -15.43
N ALA A 224 1.94 -20.55 -15.93
CA ALA A 224 3.23 -20.33 -16.59
C ALA A 224 4.40 -20.56 -15.61
N CYS A 225 4.32 -20.04 -14.38
CA CYS A 225 5.33 -20.27 -13.35
C CYS A 225 5.48 -21.75 -13.01
N ARG A 226 4.37 -22.47 -12.81
CA ARG A 226 4.40 -23.93 -12.54
C ARG A 226 5.00 -24.70 -13.70
N GLY A 227 4.64 -24.37 -14.94
CA GLY A 227 5.17 -25.02 -16.16
C GLY A 227 6.69 -24.87 -16.35
N HIS A 228 7.28 -23.80 -15.82
CA HIS A 228 8.71 -23.49 -15.93
C HIS A 228 9.48 -23.64 -14.60
N ASN A 229 8.87 -24.24 -13.57
CA ASN A 229 9.46 -24.38 -12.24
C ASN A 229 9.95 -23.04 -11.66
N ALA A 230 9.27 -21.93 -12.00
CA ALA A 230 9.54 -20.60 -11.47
C ALA A 230 8.81 -20.39 -10.15
N PHE A 231 9.41 -19.60 -9.24
CA PHE A 231 8.71 -19.11 -8.05
C PHE A 231 7.73 -18.00 -8.45
N LEU A 232 6.52 -18.08 -7.93
CA LEU A 232 5.53 -17.00 -8.00
C LEU A 232 5.52 -16.27 -6.67
N VAL A 233 5.82 -14.97 -6.70
CA VAL A 233 5.72 -14.05 -5.58
C VAL A 233 4.63 -13.03 -5.89
N LEU A 234 3.57 -13.00 -5.07
CA LEU A 234 2.54 -11.96 -5.15
C LEU A 234 2.80 -10.88 -4.08
N ASP A 235 3.03 -9.67 -4.57
CA ASP A 235 3.12 -8.49 -3.71
C ASP A 235 1.72 -7.96 -3.39
N GLU A 236 1.23 -8.36 -2.24
CA GLU A 236 -0.09 -7.98 -1.73
C GLU A 236 0.00 -6.89 -0.65
N ILE A 237 1.13 -6.17 -0.59
CA ILE A 237 1.35 -5.11 0.39
C ILE A 237 0.28 -4.04 0.30
N GLN A 238 -0.19 -3.72 -0.91
CA GLN A 238 -1.26 -2.73 -1.12
C GLN A 238 -2.61 -3.35 -1.46
N THR A 239 -2.64 -4.53 -2.01
CA THR A 239 -3.87 -5.19 -2.52
C THR A 239 -4.53 -6.08 -1.48
N GLY A 240 -3.77 -6.60 -0.52
CA GLY A 240 -4.25 -7.53 0.49
C GLY A 240 -5.05 -6.90 1.64
N LEU A 241 -5.44 -7.76 2.58
CA LEU A 241 -6.09 -7.42 3.85
C LEU A 241 -7.37 -6.58 3.66
N GLY A 242 -8.17 -6.94 2.65
CA GLY A 242 -9.47 -6.34 2.39
C GLY A 242 -9.48 -5.23 1.34
N ARG A 243 -8.35 -4.69 0.92
CA ARG A 243 -8.29 -3.55 0.00
C ARG A 243 -9.07 -3.78 -1.31
N LEU A 244 -8.99 -4.98 -1.88
CA LEU A 244 -9.71 -5.36 -3.09
C LEU A 244 -11.10 -5.98 -2.83
N GLY A 245 -11.59 -5.99 -1.58
CA GLY A 245 -12.85 -6.66 -1.22
C GLY A 245 -12.71 -8.19 -1.07
N ALA A 246 -11.49 -8.68 -0.94
CA ALA A 246 -11.09 -10.03 -0.58
C ALA A 246 -9.95 -9.97 0.41
N TRP A 247 -9.64 -11.05 1.14
CA TRP A 247 -8.45 -11.09 2.01
C TRP A 247 -7.20 -10.77 1.20
N TRP A 248 -7.07 -11.37 0.02
CA TRP A 248 -5.94 -11.23 -0.90
C TRP A 248 -6.45 -11.11 -2.33
N GLY A 249 -5.75 -10.34 -3.16
CA GLY A 249 -6.01 -10.28 -4.60
C GLY A 249 -5.83 -11.63 -5.28
N ALA A 250 -4.91 -12.47 -4.77
CA ALA A 250 -4.75 -13.86 -5.16
C ALA A 250 -6.06 -14.65 -5.14
N GLY A 251 -6.89 -14.43 -4.12
CA GLY A 251 -8.17 -15.11 -3.94
C GLY A 251 -9.25 -14.71 -4.95
N LEU A 252 -9.07 -13.61 -5.70
CA LEU A 252 -10.03 -13.23 -6.75
C LEU A 252 -10.01 -14.18 -7.95
N GLU A 253 -8.91 -14.90 -8.15
CA GLU A 253 -8.73 -15.89 -9.23
C GLU A 253 -8.25 -17.25 -8.71
N ASP A 254 -8.42 -17.55 -7.43
CA ASP A 254 -8.00 -18.81 -6.77
C ASP A 254 -6.53 -19.17 -7.06
N VAL A 255 -5.63 -18.19 -6.95
CA VAL A 255 -4.19 -18.35 -7.14
C VAL A 255 -3.50 -18.62 -5.82
N VAL A 256 -2.58 -19.59 -5.82
CA VAL A 256 -1.70 -19.88 -4.67
C VAL A 256 -0.25 -19.61 -5.06
N PRO A 257 0.36 -18.51 -4.61
CA PRO A 257 1.77 -18.23 -4.90
C PRO A 257 2.71 -19.12 -4.05
N ASP A 258 4.00 -19.09 -4.35
CA ASP A 258 5.03 -19.66 -3.47
C ASP A 258 5.30 -18.74 -2.27
N LEU A 259 5.25 -17.42 -2.49
CA LEU A 259 5.37 -16.38 -1.49
C LEU A 259 4.32 -15.30 -1.70
N LEU A 260 3.73 -14.82 -0.62
CA LEU A 260 2.79 -13.70 -0.56
C LEU A 260 3.37 -12.65 0.39
N LEU A 261 3.42 -11.40 -0.07
CA LEU A 261 3.93 -10.29 0.73
C LEU A 261 2.78 -9.47 1.30
N ALA A 262 2.83 -9.19 2.60
CA ALA A 262 1.85 -8.39 3.31
C ALA A 262 2.50 -7.17 3.97
N GLY A 263 1.76 -6.09 4.11
CA GLY A 263 2.24 -4.86 4.75
C GLY A 263 1.11 -3.85 4.91
N LYS A 264 1.43 -2.57 4.93
CA LYS A 264 0.45 -1.47 5.00
C LYS A 264 -0.66 -1.73 6.03
N SER A 265 -1.80 -2.26 5.61
CA SER A 265 -2.97 -2.54 6.47
C SER A 265 -2.70 -3.58 7.56
N LEU A 266 -1.60 -4.34 7.50
CA LEU A 266 -1.28 -5.41 8.44
C LEU A 266 -1.21 -4.95 9.90
N SER A 267 -0.86 -3.68 10.14
CA SER A 267 -0.83 -3.12 11.50
C SER A 267 -2.01 -2.21 11.85
N GLY A 268 -3.03 -2.14 10.98
CA GLY A 268 -4.10 -1.16 11.13
C GLY A 268 -3.61 0.30 11.08
N GLY A 269 -2.40 0.54 10.56
CA GLY A 269 -1.79 1.86 10.46
C GLY A 269 -1.20 2.42 11.76
N VAL A 270 -0.97 1.58 12.79
CA VAL A 270 -0.50 2.03 14.11
C VAL A 270 1.02 1.92 14.27
N VAL A 271 1.62 0.83 13.78
CA VAL A 271 3.08 0.61 13.82
C VAL A 271 3.59 0.02 12.52
N PRO A 272 4.86 0.24 12.14
CA PRO A 272 5.44 -0.39 10.97
C PRO A 272 5.53 -1.90 11.14
N VAL A 273 5.00 -2.65 10.15
CA VAL A 273 5.14 -4.10 10.05
C VAL A 273 4.88 -4.57 8.62
N SER A 274 5.57 -5.62 8.23
CA SER A 274 5.32 -6.38 7.01
C SER A 274 5.50 -7.87 7.27
N ALA A 275 5.09 -8.70 6.33
CA ALA A 275 5.31 -10.13 6.41
C ALA A 275 5.53 -10.74 5.02
N VAL A 276 6.28 -11.83 5.00
CA VAL A 276 6.33 -12.79 3.90
C VAL A 276 5.64 -14.05 4.40
N VAL A 277 4.60 -14.48 3.72
CA VAL A 277 3.90 -15.74 3.98
C VAL A 277 4.21 -16.68 2.82
N GLY A 278 4.53 -17.93 3.10
CA GLY A 278 4.93 -18.82 2.03
C GLY A 278 4.77 -20.29 2.31
N THR A 279 5.01 -21.09 1.27
CA THR A 279 4.97 -22.53 1.37
C THR A 279 6.14 -23.05 2.20
N LYS A 280 5.96 -24.24 2.79
CA LYS A 280 7.03 -24.96 3.50
C LYS A 280 8.28 -25.12 2.62
N ALA A 281 8.09 -25.40 1.34
CA ALA A 281 9.20 -25.58 0.41
C ALA A 281 10.00 -24.27 0.21
N ALA A 282 9.32 -23.12 0.09
CA ALA A 282 9.97 -21.82 -0.06
C ALA A 282 10.79 -21.44 1.18
N PHE A 283 10.36 -21.84 2.37
CA PHE A 283 11.03 -21.55 3.64
C PHE A 283 12.03 -22.62 4.10
N ASP A 284 12.16 -23.76 3.44
CA ASP A 284 12.95 -24.92 3.90
C ASP A 284 14.39 -24.53 4.26
N GLN A 285 15.09 -23.78 3.38
CA GLN A 285 16.48 -23.38 3.62
C GLN A 285 16.62 -22.40 4.80
N LEU A 286 15.70 -21.46 4.94
CA LEU A 286 15.69 -20.52 6.05
C LEU A 286 15.35 -21.24 7.37
N SER A 287 14.43 -22.19 7.35
CA SER A 287 14.05 -23.00 8.52
C SER A 287 15.21 -23.86 9.03
N ARG A 288 16.03 -24.40 8.12
CA ARG A 288 17.24 -25.16 8.47
C ARG A 288 18.37 -24.29 8.99
N ASN A 289 18.42 -23.03 8.58
CA ASN A 289 19.51 -22.11 8.90
C ASN A 289 18.97 -20.71 9.24
N PRO A 290 18.28 -20.56 10.38
CA PRO A 290 17.51 -19.35 10.70
C PRO A 290 18.34 -18.08 10.87
N LEU A 291 19.66 -18.23 11.09
CA LEU A 291 20.55 -17.09 11.33
C LEU A 291 21.04 -16.40 10.03
N ILE A 292 20.77 -16.96 8.85
CA ILE A 292 21.20 -16.35 7.58
C ILE A 292 20.33 -15.15 7.18
N HIS A 293 19.21 -14.94 7.84
CA HIS A 293 18.33 -13.79 7.63
C HIS A 293 17.68 -13.38 8.95
N SER A 294 17.98 -12.17 9.41
CA SER A 294 17.42 -11.61 10.63
C SER A 294 17.42 -10.08 10.56
N ALA A 295 16.56 -9.46 11.35
CA ALA A 295 16.57 -8.03 11.62
C ALA A 295 16.18 -7.79 13.08
N THR A 296 16.79 -6.77 13.72
CA THR A 296 16.59 -6.49 15.16
C THR A 296 15.13 -6.31 15.55
N PHE A 297 14.35 -5.65 14.70
CA PHE A 297 12.93 -5.36 14.95
C PHE A 297 11.96 -6.33 14.25
N ALA A 298 12.48 -7.33 13.53
CA ALA A 298 11.65 -8.37 12.93
C ALA A 298 10.89 -9.15 14.01
N GLY A 299 9.56 -9.23 13.88
CA GLY A 299 8.72 -9.91 14.87
C GLY A 299 8.68 -9.23 16.24
N ALA A 300 8.96 -7.93 16.35
CA ALA A 300 8.88 -7.19 17.60
C ALA A 300 7.50 -7.33 18.25
N PRO A 301 7.40 -7.63 19.58
CA PRO A 301 6.12 -7.82 20.26
C PRO A 301 5.07 -6.75 20.01
N ILE A 302 5.49 -5.48 19.97
CA ILE A 302 4.57 -4.36 19.69
C ILE A 302 3.96 -4.44 18.27
N ALA A 303 4.75 -4.86 17.27
CA ALA A 303 4.28 -5.03 15.91
C ALA A 303 3.39 -6.28 15.77
N MET A 304 3.70 -7.34 16.50
CA MET A 304 2.90 -8.57 16.53
C MET A 304 1.54 -8.34 17.18
N ALA A 305 1.49 -7.57 18.26
CA ALA A 305 0.22 -7.18 18.90
C ALA A 305 -0.66 -6.36 17.92
N ALA A 306 -0.07 -5.43 17.18
CA ALA A 306 -0.79 -4.66 16.17
C ALA A 306 -1.29 -5.54 15.02
N ALA A 307 -0.42 -6.39 14.46
CA ALA A 307 -0.77 -7.26 13.33
C ALA A 307 -1.91 -8.22 13.67
N ARG A 308 -1.82 -8.91 14.82
CA ARG A 308 -2.86 -9.80 15.30
C ARG A 308 -4.18 -9.04 15.49
N ALA A 309 -4.15 -7.93 16.23
CA ALA A 309 -5.36 -7.14 16.51
C ALA A 309 -6.00 -6.59 15.23
N ALA A 310 -5.20 -6.23 14.23
CA ALA A 310 -5.69 -5.76 12.94
C ALA A 310 -6.37 -6.89 12.14
N ILE A 311 -5.76 -8.08 12.06
CA ILE A 311 -6.36 -9.24 11.38
C ILE A 311 -7.69 -9.63 12.05
N GLU A 312 -7.71 -9.71 13.37
CA GLU A 312 -8.92 -10.02 14.13
C GLU A 312 -10.00 -8.94 13.94
N ALA A 313 -9.64 -7.65 13.89
CA ALA A 313 -10.61 -6.58 13.62
C ALA A 313 -11.16 -6.63 12.19
N ILE A 314 -10.32 -6.93 11.20
CA ILE A 314 -10.77 -7.10 9.80
C ILE A 314 -11.83 -8.21 9.69
N GLU A 315 -11.63 -9.32 10.42
CA GLU A 315 -12.52 -10.47 10.43
C GLU A 315 -13.82 -10.16 11.19
N ASP A 316 -13.71 -9.74 12.46
CA ASP A 316 -14.85 -9.56 13.36
C ASP A 316 -15.79 -8.41 12.93
N GLU A 317 -15.27 -7.40 12.25
CA GLU A 317 -16.04 -6.24 11.77
C GLU A 317 -16.46 -6.36 10.29
N ASP A 318 -16.26 -7.54 9.68
CA ASP A 318 -16.62 -7.85 8.28
C ASP A 318 -16.10 -6.80 7.27
N ILE A 319 -14.86 -6.35 7.50
CA ILE A 319 -14.22 -5.31 6.68
C ILE A 319 -14.12 -5.73 5.21
N ILE A 320 -13.95 -7.00 4.93
CA ILE A 320 -13.84 -7.54 3.56
C ILE A 320 -15.12 -7.27 2.76
N THR A 321 -16.29 -7.68 3.29
CA THR A 321 -17.59 -7.43 2.63
C THR A 321 -17.86 -5.94 2.53
N ARG A 322 -17.57 -5.20 3.61
CA ARG A 322 -17.75 -3.75 3.65
C ARG A 322 -16.89 -3.05 2.59
N ALA A 323 -15.62 -3.42 2.43
CA ALA A 323 -14.73 -2.86 1.42
C ALA A 323 -15.21 -3.11 -0.01
N ARG A 324 -15.76 -4.31 -0.27
CA ARG A 324 -16.34 -4.66 -1.58
C ARG A 324 -17.54 -3.78 -1.93
N VAL A 325 -18.49 -3.64 -1.00
CA VAL A 325 -19.71 -2.83 -1.21
C VAL A 325 -19.37 -1.36 -1.33
N LEU A 326 -18.53 -0.86 -0.43
CA LEU A 326 -18.11 0.54 -0.40
C LEU A 326 -17.27 0.90 -1.63
N GLY A 327 -16.41 -0.01 -2.11
CA GLY A 327 -15.60 0.20 -3.30
C GLY A 327 -16.44 0.41 -4.55
N ALA A 328 -17.49 -0.41 -4.74
CA ALA A 328 -18.42 -0.24 -5.85
C ALA A 328 -19.19 1.10 -5.78
N LYS A 329 -19.67 1.49 -4.58
CA LYS A 329 -20.31 2.79 -4.37
C LYS A 329 -19.34 3.95 -4.66
N LEU A 330 -18.13 3.90 -4.13
CA LEU A 330 -17.09 4.94 -4.32
C LEU A 330 -16.75 5.12 -5.80
N HIS A 331 -16.56 4.02 -6.53
CA HIS A 331 -16.32 4.06 -7.98
C HIS A 331 -17.43 4.83 -8.69
N GLY A 332 -18.70 4.41 -8.53
CA GLY A 332 -19.83 5.08 -9.19
C GLY A 332 -19.98 6.55 -8.81
N VAL A 333 -19.75 6.89 -7.55
CA VAL A 333 -19.82 8.27 -7.05
C VAL A 333 -18.73 9.14 -7.70
N VAL A 334 -17.48 8.66 -7.72
CA VAL A 334 -16.34 9.41 -8.29
C VAL A 334 -16.49 9.54 -9.79
N GLU A 335 -16.78 8.44 -10.49
CA GLU A 335 -16.95 8.40 -11.94
C GLU A 335 -18.05 9.39 -12.40
N THR A 336 -19.24 9.32 -11.77
CA THR A 336 -20.33 10.25 -12.06
C THR A 336 -19.94 11.70 -11.82
N ALA A 337 -19.28 11.98 -10.66
CA ALA A 337 -18.94 13.34 -10.28
C ALA A 337 -17.97 14.02 -11.27
N VAL A 338 -16.94 13.30 -11.73
CA VAL A 338 -15.93 13.87 -12.63
C VAL A 338 -16.41 13.92 -14.09
N HIS A 339 -17.19 12.92 -14.54
CA HIS A 339 -17.74 12.96 -15.90
C HIS A 339 -18.83 14.03 -16.06
N ASP A 340 -19.64 14.30 -15.02
CA ASP A 340 -20.60 15.40 -15.06
C ASP A 340 -19.93 16.77 -15.08
N ALA A 341 -18.80 16.93 -14.38
CA ALA A 341 -18.16 18.22 -14.16
C ALA A 341 -17.09 18.59 -15.21
N CYS A 342 -16.32 17.60 -15.68
CA CYS A 342 -15.16 17.83 -16.55
C CYS A 342 -14.89 16.67 -17.52
N PRO A 343 -15.88 16.21 -18.32
CA PRO A 343 -15.74 15.01 -19.15
C PRO A 343 -14.56 15.07 -20.14
N SER A 344 -14.21 16.26 -20.64
CA SER A 344 -13.10 16.45 -21.58
C SER A 344 -11.72 16.36 -20.95
N LEU A 345 -11.62 16.36 -19.61
CA LEU A 345 -10.34 16.29 -18.89
C LEU A 345 -10.07 14.86 -18.39
N VAL A 346 -11.09 14.00 -18.32
CA VAL A 346 -11.01 12.64 -17.80
C VAL A 346 -10.84 11.65 -18.94
N ARG A 347 -9.78 10.83 -18.87
CA ARG A 347 -9.55 9.74 -19.82
C ARG A 347 -10.29 8.48 -19.40
N GLU A 348 -10.16 8.09 -18.13
CA GLU A 348 -10.74 6.87 -17.59
C GLU A 348 -10.86 6.95 -16.07
N VAL A 349 -11.88 6.30 -15.50
CA VAL A 349 -11.98 6.00 -14.07
C VAL A 349 -11.95 4.50 -13.88
N ARG A 350 -10.95 4.00 -13.14
CA ARG A 350 -10.71 2.57 -12.88
C ARG A 350 -10.89 2.26 -11.42
N ALA A 351 -11.34 1.03 -11.11
CA ALA A 351 -11.47 0.60 -9.73
C ALA A 351 -11.24 -0.90 -9.54
N SER A 352 -10.73 -1.26 -8.37
CA SER A 352 -10.73 -2.63 -7.83
C SER A 352 -10.87 -2.55 -6.32
N GLY A 353 -12.03 -2.94 -5.78
CA GLY A 353 -12.38 -2.74 -4.37
C GLY A 353 -12.26 -1.27 -3.97
N LEU A 354 -11.51 -0.98 -2.90
CA LEU A 354 -11.24 0.38 -2.40
C LEU A 354 -9.96 1.01 -2.99
N LEU A 355 -9.57 0.59 -4.17
CA LEU A 355 -8.62 1.29 -5.03
C LEU A 355 -9.39 1.91 -6.19
N VAL A 356 -9.45 3.24 -6.26
CA VAL A 356 -10.06 3.96 -7.39
C VAL A 356 -9.04 4.94 -7.95
N GLY A 357 -8.84 4.93 -9.27
CA GLY A 357 -7.93 5.81 -9.99
C GLY A 357 -8.66 6.62 -11.04
N ILE A 358 -8.40 7.92 -11.11
CA ILE A 358 -8.83 8.78 -12.20
C ILE A 358 -7.60 9.04 -13.06
N GLU A 359 -7.63 8.60 -14.31
CA GLU A 359 -6.62 8.98 -15.31
C GLU A 359 -7.07 10.24 -16.06
N TRP A 360 -6.21 11.21 -16.06
CA TRP A 360 -6.44 12.51 -16.68
C TRP A 360 -5.80 12.61 -18.08
N GLU A 361 -6.28 13.50 -18.91
CA GLU A 361 -5.74 13.72 -20.26
C GLU A 361 -4.30 14.30 -20.24
N ALA A 362 -3.89 14.98 -19.16
CA ALA A 362 -2.55 15.52 -19.00
C ALA A 362 -2.01 15.35 -17.57
N ASP A 363 -0.68 15.29 -17.43
CA ASP A 363 -0.01 15.03 -16.15
C ASP A 363 -0.33 16.09 -15.08
N PHE A 364 -0.37 17.36 -15.46
CA PHE A 364 -0.63 18.47 -14.53
C PHE A 364 -2.05 18.45 -13.95
N LEU A 365 -3.04 17.88 -14.66
CA LEU A 365 -4.43 17.79 -14.20
C LEU A 365 -4.56 16.91 -12.95
N ALA A 366 -3.71 15.89 -12.82
CA ALA A 366 -3.72 15.03 -11.62
C ALA A 366 -3.31 15.82 -10.37
N LEU A 367 -2.31 16.70 -10.48
CA LEU A 367 -1.89 17.56 -9.38
C LEU A 367 -2.94 18.64 -9.09
N ASP A 368 -3.49 19.26 -10.13
CA ASP A 368 -4.55 20.27 -10.01
C ASP A 368 -5.76 19.70 -9.27
N PHE A 369 -6.22 18.50 -9.65
CA PHE A 369 -7.33 17.85 -8.98
C PHE A 369 -7.02 17.51 -7.51
N LEU A 370 -5.79 17.05 -7.25
CA LEU A 370 -5.35 16.76 -5.88
C LEU A 370 -5.39 18.01 -5.01
N MET A 371 -4.92 19.15 -5.52
CA MET A 371 -4.94 20.44 -4.81
C MET A 371 -6.38 20.93 -4.58
N GLU A 372 -7.23 20.89 -5.62
CA GLU A 372 -8.65 21.27 -5.52
C GLU A 372 -9.40 20.42 -4.50
N MET A 373 -9.14 19.10 -4.43
CA MET A 373 -9.72 18.21 -3.41
C MET A 373 -9.20 18.52 -2.01
N LEU A 374 -7.91 18.82 -1.86
CA LEU A 374 -7.32 19.21 -0.58
C LEU A 374 -7.92 20.52 -0.05
N ASP A 375 -8.12 21.51 -0.92
CA ASP A 375 -8.80 22.77 -0.58
C ASP A 375 -10.24 22.54 -0.07
N ARG A 376 -10.88 21.46 -0.56
CA ARG A 376 -12.22 20.99 -0.11
C ARG A 376 -12.15 19.96 1.02
N ARG A 377 -11.01 19.88 1.70
CA ARG A 377 -10.81 19.01 2.87
C ARG A 377 -10.92 17.51 2.58
N VAL A 378 -10.58 17.08 1.37
CA VAL A 378 -10.45 15.67 0.99
C VAL A 378 -9.01 15.38 0.57
N ILE A 379 -8.34 14.52 1.32
CA ILE A 379 -6.96 14.11 1.04
C ILE A 379 -6.96 12.94 0.06
N LEU A 380 -6.23 13.07 -1.02
CA LEU A 380 -6.00 12.03 -2.02
C LEU A 380 -4.52 11.65 -2.11
N SER A 381 -4.20 10.64 -2.91
CA SER A 381 -2.82 10.26 -3.25
C SER A 381 -2.57 10.42 -4.75
N HIS A 382 -1.38 10.84 -5.11
CA HIS A 382 -0.89 10.69 -6.48
C HIS A 382 -0.37 9.26 -6.70
N SER A 383 -0.23 8.86 -7.95
CA SER A 383 0.39 7.59 -8.34
C SER A 383 1.86 7.81 -8.67
N MET A 384 2.76 7.10 -7.97
CA MET A 384 4.21 7.30 -8.13
C MET A 384 4.70 6.94 -9.53
N ASN A 385 4.12 5.91 -10.16
CA ASN A 385 4.52 5.42 -11.47
C ASN A 385 3.64 5.96 -12.61
N ALA A 386 2.52 6.64 -12.30
CA ALA A 386 1.59 7.18 -13.28
C ALA A 386 1.23 8.64 -12.94
N PRO A 387 1.99 9.65 -13.42
CA PRO A 387 1.81 11.05 -13.04
C PRO A 387 0.44 11.62 -13.43
N ARG A 388 -0.26 10.99 -14.40
CA ARG A 388 -1.63 11.36 -14.81
C ARG A 388 -2.72 10.83 -13.92
N VAL A 389 -2.40 10.05 -12.89
CA VAL A 389 -3.44 9.36 -12.12
C VAL A 389 -3.49 9.86 -10.69
N THR A 390 -4.66 10.35 -10.31
CA THR A 390 -5.02 10.61 -8.91
C THR A 390 -5.75 9.39 -8.35
N ARG A 391 -5.40 9.00 -7.10
CA ARG A 391 -5.95 7.80 -6.48
C ARG A 391 -6.72 8.09 -5.21
N PHE A 392 -7.81 7.32 -5.05
CA PHE A 392 -8.52 7.15 -3.79
C PHE A 392 -8.15 5.78 -3.19
N THR A 393 -7.70 5.80 -1.95
CA THR A 393 -7.37 4.60 -1.16
C THR A 393 -7.98 4.72 0.24
N PRO A 394 -9.29 5.01 0.36
CA PRO A 394 -9.91 5.34 1.65
C PRO A 394 -9.92 4.15 2.60
N PRO A 395 -10.19 4.40 3.89
CA PRO A 395 -10.54 3.34 4.83
C PRO A 395 -11.90 2.72 4.51
N ALA A 396 -12.11 1.47 4.94
CA ALA A 396 -13.39 0.77 4.78
C ALA A 396 -14.47 1.24 5.77
N VAL A 397 -14.15 2.22 6.60
CA VAL A 397 -15.05 2.77 7.63
C VAL A 397 -15.81 4.03 7.19
N LEU A 398 -15.70 4.42 5.91
CA LEU A 398 -16.50 5.54 5.37
C LEU A 398 -18.00 5.29 5.53
N SER A 399 -18.73 6.34 5.87
CA SER A 399 -20.20 6.37 5.85
C SER A 399 -20.73 6.78 4.48
N ASP A 400 -22.05 6.61 4.25
CA ASP A 400 -22.71 7.15 3.05
C ASP A 400 -22.59 8.69 3.00
N GLY A 401 -22.64 9.38 4.16
CA GLY A 401 -22.41 10.83 4.22
C GLY A 401 -20.98 11.24 3.80
N ASP A 402 -19.98 10.40 4.03
CA ASP A 402 -18.62 10.64 3.54
C ASP A 402 -18.53 10.49 2.02
N LEU A 403 -19.30 9.57 1.44
CA LEU A 403 -19.41 9.45 -0.02
C LEU A 403 -20.07 10.70 -0.65
N ASP A 404 -21.06 11.30 0.01
CA ASP A 404 -21.68 12.55 -0.43
C ASP A 404 -20.67 13.71 -0.40
N VAL A 405 -19.83 13.77 0.64
CA VAL A 405 -18.71 14.75 0.72
C VAL A 405 -17.72 14.54 -0.42
N ILE A 406 -17.34 13.30 -0.71
CA ILE A 406 -16.43 12.99 -1.84
C ILE A 406 -17.06 13.41 -3.16
N ALA A 407 -18.33 13.08 -3.39
CA ALA A 407 -19.07 13.44 -4.61
C ALA A 407 -19.10 14.96 -4.83
N ALA A 408 -19.49 15.69 -3.78
CA ALA A 408 -19.58 17.15 -3.84
C ALA A 408 -18.21 17.80 -4.09
N ALA A 409 -17.16 17.34 -3.39
CA ALA A 409 -15.80 17.82 -3.56
C ALA A 409 -15.26 17.50 -4.98
N ALA A 410 -15.43 16.26 -5.47
CA ALA A 410 -14.97 15.86 -6.80
C ALA A 410 -15.66 16.65 -7.91
N ARG A 411 -17.00 16.83 -7.82
CA ARG A 411 -17.75 17.64 -8.79
C ARG A 411 -17.31 19.11 -8.79
N ALA A 412 -17.17 19.72 -7.62
CA ALA A 412 -16.73 21.10 -7.50
C ALA A 412 -15.28 21.30 -7.98
N SER A 413 -14.39 20.34 -7.70
CA SER A 413 -13.00 20.34 -8.18
C SER A 413 -12.95 20.22 -9.70
N GLY A 414 -13.68 19.27 -10.29
CA GLY A 414 -13.76 19.10 -11.74
C GLY A 414 -14.31 20.35 -12.45
N ALA A 415 -15.36 20.97 -11.91
CA ALA A 415 -15.92 22.20 -12.46
C ALA A 415 -14.93 23.38 -12.40
N ALA A 416 -14.16 23.52 -11.29
CA ALA A 416 -13.12 24.53 -11.17
C ALA A 416 -11.99 24.33 -12.18
N MET A 417 -11.59 23.09 -12.46
CA MET A 417 -10.59 22.76 -13.48
C MET A 417 -11.09 23.02 -14.90
N ALA A 418 -12.35 22.66 -15.19
CA ALA A 418 -12.94 22.87 -16.52
C ALA A 418 -13.16 24.35 -16.86
N ALA A 419 -13.21 25.23 -15.86
CA ALA A 419 -13.38 26.68 -16.03
C ALA A 419 -12.06 27.42 -16.32
N ARG A 420 -10.91 26.77 -16.19
CA ARG A 420 -9.56 27.32 -16.49
C ARG A 420 -9.17 27.06 -17.94
#